data_dac72e649785b16180913b0d3443d238
#
_entry.id   dac72e649785b16180913b0d3443d238
#
_cell.length_a   1.000
_cell.length_b   1.000
_cell.length_c   1.000
_cell.angle_alpha   90.00
_cell.angle_beta   90.00
_cell.angle_gamma   90.00
#
_symmetry.space_group_name_H-M   'P 1'
#
loop_
_entity.id
_entity.type
_entity.pdbx_description
1 polymer ?
#
loop_
_entity_poly.entity_id
_entity_poly.type
_entity_poly.pdbx_seq_one_letter_code
_entity_poly.pdbx_strand_id
1 'polypeptide(L)'
;WASFLIKTPSQKIYMAGDGGYDSHFEEIGKRFPDIDLAILENGQYNEGWSLIHLMPSDMAKAAKDLKAKKIMTVHHSKYALAKHPWNEPLTNEKKMQEQDSLNMMIPEIGEVMPL
;
A
#
# COMPACT_ATOMS: atom_id res chain seq x y z
N TRP A 1 -1.56 -1.15 -16.60
CA TRP A 1 -1.20 -0.84 -15.21
C TRP A 1 0.10 -0.03 -15.17
N ALA A 2 0.21 0.92 -14.25
CA ALA A 2 1.42 1.70 -14.02
C ALA A 2 1.50 2.12 -12.55
N SER A 3 2.73 2.23 -12.04
CA SER A 3 3.03 2.87 -10.77
C SER A 3 3.84 4.15 -11.02
N PHE A 4 3.85 5.05 -10.05
CA PHE A 4 4.51 6.33 -10.16
C PHE A 4 5.40 6.59 -8.95
N LEU A 5 6.59 7.14 -9.18
CA LEU A 5 7.42 7.71 -8.15
C LEU A 5 7.50 9.22 -8.35
N ILE A 6 6.91 9.97 -7.45
CA ILE A 6 7.00 11.42 -7.40
C ILE A 6 8.22 11.79 -6.57
N LYS A 7 9.15 12.50 -7.17
CA LYS A 7 10.36 12.97 -6.50
C LYS A 7 10.39 14.49 -6.48
N THR A 8 10.44 15.05 -5.30
CA THR A 8 10.68 16.47 -5.05
C THR A 8 12.10 16.67 -4.49
N PRO A 9 12.58 17.90 -4.29
CA PRO A 9 13.86 18.13 -3.62
C PRO A 9 13.93 17.55 -2.19
N SER A 10 12.79 17.40 -1.49
CA SER A 10 12.73 17.00 -0.09
C SER A 10 12.05 15.66 0.16
N GLN A 11 11.30 15.11 -0.79
CA GLN A 11 10.44 13.95 -0.57
C GLN A 11 10.37 13.02 -1.77
N LYS A 12 10.15 11.73 -1.51
CA LYS A 12 9.84 10.70 -2.50
C LYS A 12 8.54 10.01 -2.10
N ILE A 13 7.55 10.04 -2.98
CA ILE A 13 6.25 9.40 -2.79
C ILE A 13 6.06 8.35 -3.87
N TYR A 14 5.88 7.11 -3.48
CA TYR A 14 5.56 6.03 -4.40
C TYR A 14 4.05 5.75 -4.39
N MET A 15 3.46 5.68 -5.56
CA MET A 15 2.05 5.33 -5.78
C MET A 15 2.00 4.04 -6.60
N ALA A 16 1.60 2.94 -5.97
CA ALA A 16 1.60 1.63 -6.62
C ALA A 16 0.56 1.52 -7.76
N GLY A 17 -0.56 2.25 -7.63
CA GLY A 17 -1.75 1.94 -8.41
C GLY A 17 -2.38 0.64 -7.90
N ASP A 18 -3.17 -0.01 -8.73
CA ASP A 18 -3.70 -1.35 -8.49
C ASP A 18 -2.83 -2.38 -9.24
N GLY A 19 -2.39 -3.41 -8.56
CA GLY A 19 -1.51 -4.44 -9.09
C GLY A 19 -1.13 -5.49 -8.05
N GLY A 20 -0.95 -6.74 -8.50
CA GLY A 20 -0.52 -7.84 -7.64
C GLY A 20 0.93 -7.69 -7.14
N TYR A 21 1.29 -8.51 -6.15
CA TYR A 21 2.66 -8.55 -5.66
C TYR A 21 3.59 -9.23 -6.68
N ASP A 22 4.77 -8.61 -6.89
CA ASP A 22 5.90 -9.22 -7.62
C ASP A 22 7.21 -8.54 -7.20
N SER A 23 8.32 -9.01 -7.74
CA SER A 23 9.70 -8.54 -7.50
C SER A 23 9.93 -7.04 -7.76
N HIS A 24 9.05 -6.40 -8.51
CA HIS A 24 9.15 -4.98 -8.83
C HIS A 24 9.15 -4.08 -7.57
N PHE A 25 8.49 -4.48 -6.48
CA PHE A 25 8.53 -3.73 -5.22
C PHE A 25 9.95 -3.68 -4.65
N GLU A 26 10.64 -4.83 -4.62
CA GLU A 26 12.04 -4.89 -4.17
C GLU A 26 12.98 -4.12 -5.09
N GLU A 27 12.79 -4.23 -6.40
CA GLU A 27 13.59 -3.50 -7.40
C GLU A 27 13.42 -1.99 -7.26
N ILE A 28 12.20 -1.51 -7.04
CA ILE A 28 11.91 -0.09 -6.82
C ILE A 28 12.56 0.38 -5.52
N GLY A 29 12.43 -0.38 -4.43
CA GLY A 29 13.06 -0.05 -3.15
C GLY A 29 14.58 0.01 -3.20
N LYS A 30 15.21 -0.85 -4.02
CA LYS A 30 16.66 -0.81 -4.28
C LYS A 30 17.06 0.38 -5.15
N ARG A 31 16.30 0.64 -6.21
CA ARG A 31 16.60 1.70 -7.18
C ARG A 31 16.34 3.10 -6.64
N PHE A 32 15.37 3.25 -5.75
CA PHE A 32 14.94 4.53 -5.19
C PHE A 32 14.91 4.47 -3.65
N PRO A 33 16.06 4.39 -2.99
CA PRO A 33 16.14 4.34 -1.54
C PRO A 33 15.48 5.57 -0.89
N ASP A 34 15.10 5.45 0.37
CA ASP A 34 14.51 6.53 1.19
C ASP A 34 13.17 7.05 0.64
N ILE A 35 12.27 6.15 0.25
CA ILE A 35 10.88 6.49 -0.04
C ILE A 35 10.22 6.98 1.27
N ASP A 36 9.70 8.21 1.26
CA ASP A 36 9.09 8.80 2.45
C ASP A 36 7.69 8.27 2.70
N LEU A 37 6.92 8.07 1.62
CA LEU A 37 5.57 7.49 1.67
C LEU A 37 5.36 6.52 0.50
N ALA A 38 4.86 5.32 0.80
CA ALA A 38 4.31 4.41 -0.19
C ALA A 38 2.78 4.35 -0.05
N ILE A 39 2.08 4.60 -1.16
CA ILE A 39 0.63 4.47 -1.26
C ILE A 39 0.36 3.16 -2.00
N LEU A 40 -0.21 2.18 -1.27
CA LEU A 40 -0.47 0.83 -1.76
C LEU A 40 -1.97 0.58 -1.84
N GLU A 41 -2.41 -0.28 -2.74
CA GLU A 41 -3.80 -0.74 -2.71
C GLU A 41 -4.02 -1.71 -1.54
N ASN A 42 -5.22 -1.68 -0.97
CA ASN A 42 -5.66 -2.58 0.11
C ASN A 42 -7.15 -2.87 -0.05
N GLY A 43 -7.55 -3.21 -1.25
CA GLY A 43 -8.95 -3.50 -1.48
C GLY A 43 -9.17 -4.24 -2.79
N GLN A 44 -10.40 -4.72 -2.95
CA GLN A 44 -10.82 -5.43 -4.18
C GLN A 44 -9.99 -6.69 -4.48
N TYR A 45 -9.30 -7.24 -3.46
CA TYR A 45 -8.54 -8.47 -3.59
C TYR A 45 -9.47 -9.69 -3.62
N ASN A 46 -9.08 -10.68 -4.40
CA ASN A 46 -9.73 -11.97 -4.53
C ASN A 46 -8.67 -12.98 -4.98
N GLU A 47 -8.77 -14.23 -4.57
CA GLU A 47 -7.79 -15.27 -4.97
C GLU A 47 -7.64 -15.37 -6.50
N GLY A 48 -8.74 -15.23 -7.24
CA GLY A 48 -8.73 -15.22 -8.70
C GLY A 48 -8.11 -13.96 -9.32
N TRP A 49 -7.83 -12.94 -8.52
CA TRP A 49 -7.29 -11.64 -8.96
C TRP A 49 -5.92 -11.31 -8.36
N SER A 50 -5.23 -12.29 -7.78
CA SER A 50 -3.93 -12.10 -7.12
C SER A 50 -2.83 -11.52 -8.01
N LEU A 51 -2.96 -11.66 -9.33
CA LEU A 51 -2.03 -11.05 -10.30
C LEU A 51 -2.33 -9.57 -10.60
N ILE A 52 -3.52 -9.10 -10.25
CA ILE A 52 -3.98 -7.74 -10.57
C ILE A 52 -4.37 -6.93 -9.34
N HIS A 53 -4.44 -7.55 -8.17
CA HIS A 53 -4.68 -6.90 -6.89
C HIS A 53 -3.76 -7.45 -5.82
N LEU A 54 -3.26 -6.55 -4.97
CA LEU A 54 -2.37 -6.92 -3.86
C LEU A 54 -3.15 -7.67 -2.78
N MET A 55 -2.76 -8.91 -2.54
CA MET A 55 -3.40 -9.75 -1.52
C MET A 55 -3.00 -9.31 -0.11
N PRO A 56 -3.88 -9.43 0.89
CA PRO A 56 -3.55 -9.06 2.28
C PRO A 56 -2.30 -9.74 2.83
N SER A 57 -2.03 -10.98 2.40
CA SER A 57 -0.82 -11.73 2.77
C SER A 57 0.48 -11.11 2.26
N ASP A 58 0.42 -10.35 1.16
CA ASP A 58 1.59 -9.84 0.46
C ASP A 58 1.84 -8.34 0.74
N MET A 59 0.86 -7.64 1.34
CA MET A 59 0.94 -6.20 1.57
C MET A 59 2.10 -5.81 2.47
N ALA A 60 2.27 -6.50 3.60
CA ALA A 60 3.38 -6.23 4.51
C ALA A 60 4.74 -6.50 3.84
N LYS A 61 4.81 -7.51 2.98
CA LYS A 61 6.01 -7.82 2.21
C LYS A 61 6.30 -6.72 1.19
N ALA A 62 5.32 -6.30 0.42
CA ALA A 62 5.47 -5.19 -0.54
C ALA A 62 5.97 -3.91 0.13
N ALA A 63 5.40 -3.55 1.29
CA ALA A 63 5.81 -2.41 2.09
C ALA A 63 7.27 -2.52 2.57
N LYS A 64 7.67 -3.69 3.04
CA LYS A 64 9.05 -3.97 3.49
C LYS A 64 10.06 -3.96 2.34
N ASP A 65 9.68 -4.50 1.18
CA ASP A 65 10.51 -4.53 -0.02
C ASP A 65 10.78 -3.11 -0.56
N LEU A 66 9.77 -2.23 -0.51
CA LEU A 66 9.92 -0.80 -0.85
C LEU A 66 10.81 -0.03 0.13
N LYS A 67 10.97 -0.50 1.37
CA LYS A 67 11.67 0.19 2.46
C LYS A 67 11.16 1.61 2.69
N ALA A 68 9.87 1.84 2.49
CA ALA A 68 9.25 3.13 2.70
C ALA A 68 9.14 3.45 4.19
N LYS A 69 9.32 4.74 4.54
CA LYS A 69 9.25 5.21 5.93
C LYS A 69 7.84 5.23 6.50
N LYS A 70 6.85 5.49 5.63
CA LYS A 70 5.42 5.52 5.95
C LYS A 70 4.65 4.78 4.88
N ILE A 71 3.56 4.12 5.28
CA ILE A 71 2.66 3.41 4.37
C ILE A 71 1.26 3.96 4.54
N MET A 72 0.60 4.26 3.45
CA MET A 72 -0.83 4.57 3.39
C MET A 72 -1.50 3.60 2.44
N THR A 73 -2.71 3.17 2.74
CA THR A 73 -3.45 2.31 1.84
C THR A 73 -4.67 3.00 1.24
N VAL A 74 -5.05 2.57 0.04
CA VAL A 74 -6.14 3.14 -0.76
C VAL A 74 -6.92 2.02 -1.44
N HIS A 75 -7.90 2.37 -2.27
CA HIS A 75 -8.71 1.44 -3.07
C HIS A 75 -9.72 0.63 -2.24
N HIS A 76 -10.12 1.15 -1.09
CA HIS A 76 -11.05 0.52 -0.15
C HIS A 76 -12.07 1.49 0.44
N SER A 77 -12.95 0.97 1.29
CA SER A 77 -13.89 1.71 2.15
C SER A 77 -14.98 2.52 1.44
N LYS A 78 -15.13 2.40 0.13
CA LYS A 78 -16.19 3.06 -0.62
C LYS A 78 -17.17 2.07 -1.27
N TYR A 79 -16.67 1.03 -1.90
CA TYR A 79 -17.47 -0.01 -2.54
C TYR A 79 -16.93 -1.38 -2.18
N ALA A 80 -17.81 -2.37 -2.06
CA ALA A 80 -17.44 -3.78 -1.96
C ALA A 80 -17.63 -4.43 -3.34
N LEU A 81 -16.65 -4.28 -4.22
CA LEU A 81 -16.64 -4.91 -5.55
C LEU A 81 -16.22 -6.38 -5.43
N ALA A 82 -15.15 -6.64 -4.68
CA ALA A 82 -14.71 -7.99 -4.35
C ALA A 82 -15.55 -8.60 -3.22
N LYS A 83 -15.36 -9.88 -2.96
CA LYS A 83 -16.19 -10.65 -2.01
C LYS A 83 -15.79 -10.50 -0.54
N HIS A 84 -14.78 -9.68 -0.22
CA HIS A 84 -14.40 -9.42 1.16
C HIS A 84 -15.34 -8.37 1.82
N PRO A 85 -15.51 -8.37 3.15
CA PRO A 85 -16.22 -7.31 3.86
C PRO A 85 -15.62 -5.93 3.56
N TRP A 86 -16.49 -4.91 3.46
CA TRP A 86 -16.07 -3.55 3.12
C TRP A 86 -15.05 -2.94 4.10
N ASN A 87 -15.09 -3.36 5.37
CA ASN A 87 -14.23 -2.87 6.44
C ASN A 87 -13.01 -3.78 6.71
N GLU A 88 -12.87 -4.89 6.02
CA GLU A 88 -11.72 -5.79 6.20
C GLU A 88 -10.39 -5.10 5.88
N PRO A 89 -10.28 -4.23 4.86
CA PRO A 89 -9.07 -3.47 4.62
C PRO A 89 -8.59 -2.65 5.82
N LEU A 90 -9.49 -2.04 6.58
CA LEU A 90 -9.14 -1.30 7.81
C LEU A 90 -8.58 -2.23 8.91
N THR A 91 -9.05 -3.46 8.94
CA THR A 91 -8.51 -4.49 9.84
C THR A 91 -7.10 -4.91 9.40
N ASN A 92 -6.87 -5.00 8.09
CA ASN A 92 -5.55 -5.33 7.54
C ASN A 92 -4.52 -4.23 7.87
N GLU A 93 -4.90 -2.94 7.78
CA GLU A 93 -4.04 -1.82 8.18
C GLU A 93 -3.58 -1.93 9.64
N LYS A 94 -4.53 -2.19 10.56
CA LYS A 94 -4.23 -2.39 11.98
C LYS A 94 -3.31 -3.57 12.21
N LYS A 95 -3.54 -4.69 11.52
CA LYS A 95 -2.64 -5.85 11.60
C LYS A 95 -1.23 -5.52 11.12
N MET A 96 -1.08 -4.82 10.01
CA MET A 96 0.23 -4.41 9.52
C MET A 96 0.96 -3.48 10.50
N GLN A 97 0.24 -2.57 11.15
CA GLN A 97 0.80 -1.71 12.18
C GLN A 97 1.25 -2.49 13.41
N GLU A 98 0.41 -3.38 13.92
CA GLU A 98 0.62 -4.09 15.18
C GLU A 98 1.56 -5.28 15.05
N GLN A 99 1.41 -6.08 14.00
CA GLN A 99 2.11 -7.34 13.83
C GLN A 99 3.39 -7.21 12.99
N ASP A 100 3.36 -6.35 11.98
CA ASP A 100 4.48 -6.13 11.07
C ASP A 100 5.34 -4.91 11.42
N SER A 101 4.95 -4.15 12.43
CA SER A 101 5.64 -2.93 12.88
C SER A 101 5.81 -1.89 11.77
N LEU A 102 4.86 -1.83 10.84
CA LEU A 102 4.86 -0.84 9.78
C LEU A 102 4.32 0.50 10.28
N ASN A 103 4.92 1.59 9.85
CA ASN A 103 4.47 2.94 10.15
C ASN A 103 3.29 3.31 9.24
N MET A 104 2.08 2.94 9.65
CA MET A 104 0.87 3.14 8.89
C MET A 104 0.31 4.55 9.09
N MET A 105 -0.05 5.21 7.98
CA MET A 105 -0.88 6.41 7.98
C MET A 105 -2.32 6.00 7.67
N ILE A 106 -3.20 6.14 8.63
CA ILE A 106 -4.62 5.72 8.54
C ILE A 106 -5.51 6.95 8.75
N PRO A 107 -5.58 7.87 7.78
CA PRO A 107 -6.40 9.08 7.92
C PRO A 107 -7.89 8.77 7.86
N GLU A 108 -8.68 9.56 8.57
CA GLU A 108 -10.10 9.67 8.29
C GLU A 108 -10.36 10.43 6.99
N ILE A 109 -11.52 10.20 6.38
CA ILE A 109 -11.87 10.90 5.13
C ILE A 109 -11.93 12.42 5.38
N GLY A 110 -11.08 13.15 4.66
CA GLY A 110 -10.96 14.61 4.78
C GLY A 110 -9.92 15.08 5.80
N GLU A 111 -9.29 14.16 6.53
CA GLU A 111 -8.19 14.49 7.44
C GLU A 111 -6.92 14.88 6.67
N VAL A 112 -6.25 15.93 7.13
CA VAL A 112 -4.94 16.34 6.61
C VAL A 112 -3.85 15.78 7.51
N MET A 113 -3.02 14.90 6.95
CA MET A 113 -1.89 14.30 7.66
C MET A 113 -0.56 14.88 7.15
N PRO A 114 0.39 15.21 8.03
CA PRO A 114 1.73 15.62 7.60
C PRO A 114 2.52 14.42 7.09
N LEU A 115 3.27 14.62 6.03
CA LEU A 115 4.23 13.66 5.50
C LEU A 115 5.51 13.60 6.34
#